data_cbfed94d15d95610d62f52684111388b
#
_entry.id   cbfed94d15d95610d62f52684111388b
#
_cell.length_a   1.000
_cell.length_b   1.000
_cell.length_c   1.000
_cell.angle_alpha   90.00
_cell.angle_beta   90.00
_cell.angle_gamma   90.00
#
_symmetry.space_group_name_H-M   'P 1'
#
loop_
_entity.id
_entity.type
_entity.pdbx_description
1 polymer ?
#
loop_
_entity_poly.entity_id
_entity_poly.type
_entity_poly.pdbx_seq_one_letter_code
_entity_poly.pdbx_strand_id
1 'polypeptide(L)'
;VDTGLLAGRLIVAALPGPELTGPVARQLEDLAPLGVILFDRNLQSPSQIRELTGAIRETVRHPVLVAIDLEGGRVNRLRHLHPAFAALPPGVEQARFRESRLVELWRAVGEALVALGFDLDFHPPVDLDDSDGLANGIGNRSLSTDPRVVSQAAAAILEGLGQARVVGCLKHYPGLGGTALDTHVGLATSPLTSEELWQRHVVPYRDLCRQAPMVMTAHAHYPAIDGTDPRPATYSPTLLGEWLRDRIGFQGVIISDDLEMGAVASVDPPATRAIRALDAGCDLVMYCKALDAPLFARDELARCFERGELAHDRLAQGRVRIAELLARFPGARQPAAASIVYEQKLSEIRQLLT
;
A
#
# COMPACT_ATOMS: atom_id res chain seq x y z
N VAL A 1 16.22 -2.54 -24.44
CA VAL A 1 15.67 -2.79 -23.08
C VAL A 1 14.36 -3.52 -23.26
N ASP A 2 14.11 -4.59 -22.50
CA ASP A 2 12.84 -5.35 -22.53
C ASP A 2 11.72 -4.48 -21.93
N THR A 3 10.83 -3.98 -22.79
CA THR A 3 9.72 -3.09 -22.41
C THR A 3 8.67 -3.81 -21.56
N GLY A 4 8.46 -5.11 -21.79
CA GLY A 4 7.56 -5.95 -20.99
C GLY A 4 8.05 -6.09 -19.54
N LEU A 5 9.35 -6.39 -19.37
CA LEU A 5 9.95 -6.44 -18.04
C LEU A 5 9.92 -5.09 -17.32
N LEU A 6 10.15 -4.00 -18.05
CA LEU A 6 10.03 -2.65 -17.48
C LEU A 6 8.61 -2.36 -17.03
N ALA A 7 7.62 -2.69 -17.83
CA ALA A 7 6.21 -2.48 -17.52
C ALA A 7 5.77 -3.33 -16.32
N GLY A 8 6.14 -4.60 -16.26
CA GLY A 8 5.85 -5.48 -15.14
C GLY A 8 6.38 -4.94 -13.82
N ARG A 9 7.59 -4.36 -13.82
CA ARG A 9 8.21 -3.73 -12.63
C ARG A 9 7.54 -2.45 -12.14
N LEU A 10 6.51 -1.98 -12.79
CA LEU A 10 5.65 -0.89 -12.31
C LEU A 10 4.35 -1.41 -11.66
N ILE A 11 4.18 -2.73 -11.57
CA ILE A 11 2.95 -3.37 -11.13
C ILE A 11 3.15 -4.11 -9.81
N VAL A 12 2.19 -3.95 -8.90
CA VAL A 12 1.95 -4.83 -7.75
C VAL A 12 0.68 -5.62 -8.05
N ALA A 13 0.72 -6.95 -7.97
CA ALA A 13 -0.39 -7.81 -8.34
C ALA A 13 -0.76 -8.79 -7.22
N ALA A 14 -2.03 -9.20 -7.16
CA ALA A 14 -2.48 -10.24 -6.23
C ALA A 14 -2.51 -11.61 -6.88
N LEU A 15 -2.48 -12.65 -6.05
CA LEU A 15 -2.65 -14.03 -6.46
C LEU A 15 -4.12 -14.49 -6.29
N PRO A 16 -4.60 -15.40 -7.15
CA PRO A 16 -5.98 -15.89 -7.09
C PRO A 16 -6.25 -16.81 -5.90
N GLY A 17 -5.23 -17.48 -5.36
CA GLY A 17 -5.40 -18.50 -4.31
C GLY A 17 -4.14 -18.73 -3.47
N PRO A 18 -4.16 -19.71 -2.57
CA PRO A 18 -3.10 -19.96 -1.60
C PRO A 18 -1.89 -20.72 -2.17
N GLU A 19 -1.96 -21.18 -3.40
CA GLU A 19 -0.93 -21.97 -4.03
C GLU A 19 -0.48 -21.35 -5.36
N LEU A 20 0.81 -21.43 -5.63
CA LEU A 20 1.38 -21.04 -6.90
C LEU A 20 1.33 -22.24 -7.87
N THR A 21 0.13 -22.53 -8.41
CA THR A 21 -0.03 -23.62 -9.39
C THR A 21 0.76 -23.35 -10.67
N GLY A 22 1.05 -24.40 -11.47
CA GLY A 22 1.83 -24.25 -12.69
C GLY A 22 1.33 -23.15 -13.66
N PRO A 23 0.02 -23.01 -13.94
CA PRO A 23 -0.52 -21.90 -14.72
C PRO A 23 -0.27 -20.53 -14.06
N VAL A 24 -0.54 -20.39 -12.77
CA VAL A 24 -0.35 -19.13 -12.01
C VAL A 24 1.13 -18.75 -11.94
N ALA A 25 2.02 -19.73 -11.76
CA ALA A 25 3.47 -19.50 -11.77
C ALA A 25 3.94 -18.94 -13.12
N ARG A 26 3.47 -19.49 -14.24
CA ARG A 26 3.79 -18.98 -15.59
C ARG A 26 3.27 -17.57 -15.81
N GLN A 27 2.05 -17.27 -15.37
CA GLN A 27 1.50 -15.91 -15.45
C GLN A 27 2.31 -14.92 -14.60
N LEU A 28 2.74 -15.33 -13.41
CA LEU A 28 3.54 -14.49 -12.51
C LEU A 28 4.97 -14.27 -13.07
N GLU A 29 5.59 -15.30 -13.63
CA GLU A 29 6.89 -15.20 -14.30
C GLU A 29 6.83 -14.28 -15.52
N ASP A 30 5.77 -14.40 -16.32
CA ASP A 30 5.54 -13.54 -17.49
C ASP A 30 5.26 -12.09 -17.09
N LEU A 31 4.43 -11.85 -16.09
CA LEU A 31 4.15 -10.50 -15.56
C LEU A 31 5.41 -9.84 -15.00
N ALA A 32 6.26 -10.58 -14.32
CA ALA A 32 7.47 -10.09 -13.64
C ALA A 32 7.22 -8.83 -12.76
N PRO A 33 6.25 -8.86 -11.82
CA PRO A 33 5.82 -7.68 -11.07
C PRO A 33 6.88 -7.24 -10.05
N LEU A 34 6.86 -5.95 -9.67
CA LEU A 34 7.69 -5.46 -8.57
C LEU A 34 7.24 -6.02 -7.22
N GLY A 35 5.94 -6.26 -7.05
CA GLY A 35 5.40 -6.79 -5.81
C GLY A 35 4.21 -7.71 -6.00
N VAL A 36 3.98 -8.53 -4.97
CA VAL A 36 2.82 -9.41 -4.86
C VAL A 36 2.12 -9.13 -3.54
N ILE A 37 0.86 -8.69 -3.59
CA ILE A 37 0.03 -8.50 -2.38
C ILE A 37 -0.79 -9.78 -2.10
N LEU A 38 -0.81 -10.19 -0.81
CA LEU A 38 -1.53 -11.36 -0.34
C LEU A 38 -2.71 -10.96 0.54
N PHE A 39 -3.87 -11.60 0.31
CA PHE A 39 -5.13 -11.42 1.03
C PHE A 39 -5.54 -12.68 1.78
N ASP A 40 -6.62 -12.62 2.56
CA ASP A 40 -7.14 -13.76 3.34
C ASP A 40 -7.24 -15.06 2.51
N ARG A 41 -7.60 -14.96 1.21
CA ARG A 41 -7.69 -16.12 0.30
C ARG A 41 -6.37 -16.82 0.03
N ASN A 42 -5.25 -16.16 0.32
CA ASN A 42 -3.90 -16.68 0.09
C ASN A 42 -3.26 -17.26 1.35
N LEU A 43 -3.86 -17.07 2.53
CA LEU A 43 -3.22 -17.25 3.82
C LEU A 43 -3.93 -18.34 4.62
N GLN A 44 -3.33 -19.53 4.76
CA GLN A 44 -3.93 -20.68 5.43
C GLN A 44 -3.20 -21.08 6.72
N SER A 45 -1.89 -21.07 6.70
CA SER A 45 -1.05 -21.41 7.87
C SER A 45 0.33 -20.74 7.75
N PRO A 46 1.05 -20.57 8.86
CA PRO A 46 2.40 -20.00 8.82
C PRO A 46 3.38 -20.76 7.94
N SER A 47 3.28 -22.09 7.85
CA SER A 47 4.12 -22.90 6.95
C SER A 47 3.79 -22.65 5.49
N GLN A 48 2.48 -22.72 5.15
CA GLN A 48 2.01 -22.49 3.78
C GLN A 48 2.37 -21.07 3.30
N ILE A 49 2.25 -20.05 4.15
CA ILE A 49 2.63 -18.68 3.80
C ILE A 49 4.12 -18.57 3.46
N ARG A 50 4.99 -19.19 4.26
CA ARG A 50 6.43 -19.22 3.99
C ARG A 50 6.76 -19.93 2.67
N GLU A 51 6.11 -21.04 2.39
CA GLU A 51 6.25 -21.77 1.12
C GLU A 51 5.80 -20.90 -0.05
N LEU A 52 4.64 -20.25 0.05
CA LEU A 52 4.10 -19.38 -0.98
C LEU A 52 5.02 -18.17 -1.24
N THR A 53 5.46 -17.48 -0.19
CA THR A 53 6.35 -16.32 -0.31
C THR A 53 7.72 -16.69 -0.87
N GLY A 54 8.23 -17.88 -0.55
CA GLY A 54 9.43 -18.45 -1.14
C GLY A 54 9.26 -18.72 -2.63
N ALA A 55 8.18 -19.43 -2.99
CA ALA A 55 7.86 -19.77 -4.39
C ALA A 55 7.66 -18.52 -5.27
N ILE A 56 7.04 -17.45 -4.74
CA ILE A 56 6.92 -16.16 -5.43
C ILE A 56 8.30 -15.63 -5.81
N ARG A 57 9.25 -15.58 -4.87
CA ARG A 57 10.60 -15.06 -5.10
C ARG A 57 11.41 -15.90 -6.09
N GLU A 58 11.25 -17.21 -6.02
CA GLU A 58 11.90 -18.14 -6.97
C GLU A 58 11.35 -17.96 -8.39
N THR A 59 10.03 -17.75 -8.54
CA THR A 59 9.37 -17.60 -9.82
C THR A 59 9.70 -16.27 -10.50
N VAL A 60 9.66 -15.17 -9.75
CA VAL A 60 9.86 -13.82 -10.33
C VAL A 60 11.31 -13.53 -10.73
N ARG A 61 12.30 -14.18 -10.11
CA ARG A 61 13.75 -14.14 -10.45
C ARG A 61 14.42 -12.76 -10.40
N HIS A 62 13.75 -11.76 -9.83
CA HIS A 62 14.33 -10.45 -9.52
C HIS A 62 13.84 -10.01 -8.11
N PRO A 63 14.39 -8.97 -7.49
CA PRO A 63 13.87 -8.46 -6.23
C PRO A 63 12.39 -8.14 -6.34
N VAL A 64 11.56 -8.86 -5.57
CA VAL A 64 10.10 -8.72 -5.52
C VAL A 64 9.67 -8.49 -4.08
N LEU A 65 8.77 -7.53 -3.86
CA LEU A 65 8.20 -7.23 -2.55
C LEU A 65 6.95 -8.10 -2.33
N VAL A 66 6.87 -8.80 -1.21
CA VAL A 66 5.63 -9.47 -0.80
C VAL A 66 4.91 -8.59 0.21
N ALA A 67 3.69 -8.20 -0.11
CA ALA A 67 2.92 -7.21 0.60
C ALA A 67 1.66 -7.78 1.28
N ILE A 68 1.19 -7.08 2.30
CA ILE A 68 -0.04 -7.37 3.03
C ILE A 68 -0.72 -6.07 3.47
N ASP A 69 -2.02 -6.14 3.81
CA ASP A 69 -2.74 -5.15 4.62
C ASP A 69 -2.90 -5.70 6.04
N LEU A 70 -2.12 -5.22 6.98
CA LEU A 70 -2.22 -5.57 8.38
C LEU A 70 -2.32 -4.31 9.24
N GLU A 71 -3.52 -3.76 9.37
CA GLU A 71 -3.76 -2.53 10.16
C GLU A 71 -4.14 -2.81 11.62
N GLY A 72 -4.58 -4.01 11.90
CA GLY A 72 -5.30 -4.35 13.12
C GLY A 72 -6.82 -4.17 12.96
N GLY A 73 -7.59 -4.47 14.02
CA GLY A 73 -9.04 -4.35 13.98
C GLY A 73 -9.67 -5.13 12.80
N ARG A 74 -10.47 -4.46 11.98
CA ARG A 74 -11.18 -5.10 10.85
C ARG A 74 -10.28 -5.39 9.64
N VAL A 75 -9.21 -4.62 9.42
CA VAL A 75 -8.24 -4.85 8.34
C VAL A 75 -7.03 -5.58 8.91
N ASN A 76 -7.18 -6.89 9.01
CA ASN A 76 -6.20 -7.77 9.63
C ASN A 76 -6.27 -9.14 8.96
N ARG A 77 -5.41 -9.37 7.98
CA ARG A 77 -5.39 -10.60 7.16
C ARG A 77 -4.86 -11.82 7.92
N LEU A 78 -4.17 -11.61 9.06
CA LEU A 78 -3.57 -12.69 9.85
C LEU A 78 -4.38 -13.07 11.10
N ARG A 79 -5.56 -12.44 11.33
CA ARG A 79 -6.36 -12.64 12.55
C ARG A 79 -6.74 -14.11 12.84
N HIS A 80 -6.91 -14.90 11.78
CA HIS A 80 -7.30 -16.30 11.89
C HIS A 80 -6.12 -17.24 12.18
N LEU A 81 -4.88 -16.78 12.00
CA LEU A 81 -3.69 -17.60 12.16
C LEU A 81 -3.24 -17.73 13.62
N HIS A 82 -3.44 -16.69 14.43
CA HIS A 82 -3.01 -16.70 15.82
C HIS A 82 -3.73 -15.65 16.68
N PRO A 83 -4.04 -15.94 17.97
CA PRO A 83 -4.69 -14.99 18.87
C PRO A 83 -3.96 -13.65 19.05
N ALA A 84 -2.61 -13.61 18.92
CA ALA A 84 -1.84 -12.37 19.00
C ALA A 84 -2.21 -11.40 17.87
N PHE A 85 -2.36 -11.89 16.64
CA PHE A 85 -2.85 -11.07 15.53
C PHE A 85 -4.32 -10.70 15.71
N ALA A 86 -5.17 -11.66 16.13
CA ALA A 86 -6.58 -11.38 16.37
C ALA A 86 -6.81 -10.26 17.40
N ALA A 87 -5.88 -10.10 18.34
CA ALA A 87 -5.92 -9.08 19.39
C ALA A 87 -5.34 -7.72 18.97
N LEU A 88 -4.77 -7.56 17.77
CA LEU A 88 -4.29 -6.26 17.28
C LEU A 88 -5.46 -5.28 17.21
N PRO A 89 -5.42 -4.17 17.98
CA PRO A 89 -6.54 -3.26 18.08
C PRO A 89 -6.72 -2.41 16.81
N PRO A 90 -7.91 -1.83 16.59
CA PRO A 90 -8.13 -0.87 15.52
C PRO A 90 -7.33 0.42 15.74
N GLY A 91 -7.15 1.21 14.67
CA GLY A 91 -6.34 2.43 14.70
C GLY A 91 -6.64 3.38 15.85
N VAL A 92 -7.93 3.65 16.09
CA VAL A 92 -8.37 4.55 17.17
C VAL A 92 -7.94 4.10 18.58
N GLU A 93 -7.74 2.81 18.80
CA GLU A 93 -7.22 2.28 20.06
C GLU A 93 -5.71 2.29 20.08
N GLN A 94 -5.05 2.03 18.95
CA GLN A 94 -3.59 2.09 18.81
C GLN A 94 -3.06 3.50 19.15
N ALA A 95 -3.75 4.54 18.72
CA ALA A 95 -3.38 5.94 19.01
C ALA A 95 -3.38 6.31 20.50
N ARG A 96 -3.96 5.47 21.36
CA ARG A 96 -3.95 5.64 22.83
C ARG A 96 -2.70 5.04 23.50
N PHE A 97 -1.91 4.27 22.76
CA PHE A 97 -0.68 3.72 23.31
C PHE A 97 0.38 4.81 23.45
N ARG A 98 1.29 4.64 24.42
CA ARG A 98 2.50 5.46 24.47
C ARG A 98 3.31 5.20 23.21
N GLU A 99 3.95 6.22 22.69
CA GLU A 99 4.75 6.16 21.46
C GLU A 99 5.75 5.00 21.47
N SER A 100 6.56 4.87 22.55
CA SER A 100 7.54 3.78 22.68
C SER A 100 6.90 2.39 22.59
N ARG A 101 5.73 2.21 23.22
CA ARG A 101 5.00 0.94 23.16
C ARG A 101 4.48 0.64 21.76
N LEU A 102 4.05 1.67 21.04
CA LEU A 102 3.56 1.53 19.68
C LEU A 102 4.72 1.17 18.72
N VAL A 103 5.90 1.78 18.91
CA VAL A 103 7.13 1.40 18.18
C VAL A 103 7.49 -0.07 18.45
N GLU A 104 7.53 -0.50 19.71
CA GLU A 104 7.85 -1.89 20.08
C GLU A 104 6.82 -2.88 19.51
N LEU A 105 5.51 -2.56 19.57
CA LEU A 105 4.45 -3.39 19.01
C LEU A 105 4.65 -3.59 17.51
N TRP A 106 4.83 -2.50 16.76
CA TRP A 106 4.95 -2.60 15.31
C TRP A 106 6.31 -3.14 14.85
N ARG A 107 7.35 -3.02 15.68
CA ARG A 107 8.60 -3.75 15.46
C ARG A 107 8.37 -5.28 15.61
N ALA A 108 7.70 -5.72 16.69
CA ALA A 108 7.41 -7.14 16.90
C ALA A 108 6.49 -7.71 15.81
N VAL A 109 5.46 -6.97 15.40
CA VAL A 109 4.58 -7.32 14.27
C VAL A 109 5.39 -7.41 12.97
N GLY A 110 6.24 -6.42 12.67
CA GLY A 110 7.08 -6.42 11.48
C GLY A 110 8.06 -7.60 11.45
N GLU A 111 8.69 -7.95 12.58
CA GLU A 111 9.57 -9.12 12.66
C GLU A 111 8.81 -10.45 12.47
N ALA A 112 7.55 -10.52 12.92
CA ALA A 112 6.68 -11.67 12.63
C ALA A 112 6.30 -11.73 11.14
N LEU A 113 6.04 -10.58 10.50
CA LEU A 113 5.82 -10.47 9.05
C LEU A 113 7.03 -10.94 8.25
N VAL A 114 8.24 -10.49 8.62
CA VAL A 114 9.50 -10.95 7.99
C VAL A 114 9.67 -12.46 8.14
N ALA A 115 9.35 -13.03 9.31
CA ALA A 115 9.41 -14.47 9.53
C ALA A 115 8.40 -15.27 8.68
N LEU A 116 7.32 -14.63 8.20
CA LEU A 116 6.39 -15.18 7.23
C LEU A 116 6.78 -14.89 5.77
N GLY A 117 7.78 -14.04 5.56
CA GLY A 117 8.29 -13.67 4.23
C GLY A 117 7.65 -12.42 3.63
N PHE A 118 7.02 -11.54 4.41
CA PHE A 118 6.53 -10.24 3.96
C PHE A 118 7.59 -9.16 4.04
N ASP A 119 7.56 -8.22 3.11
CA ASP A 119 8.49 -7.08 2.99
C ASP A 119 7.79 -5.73 3.16
N LEU A 120 6.48 -5.68 2.90
CA LEU A 120 5.69 -4.46 2.83
C LEU A 120 4.36 -4.66 3.56
N ASP A 121 4.02 -3.74 4.46
CA ASP A 121 2.69 -3.61 5.03
C ASP A 121 2.08 -2.28 4.57
N PHE A 122 0.95 -2.31 3.88
CA PHE A 122 0.20 -1.11 3.52
C PHE A 122 -0.47 -0.50 4.76
N HIS A 123 0.35 -0.05 5.69
CA HIS A 123 0.02 0.52 6.99
C HIS A 123 1.03 1.62 7.34
N PRO A 124 0.63 2.71 8.04
CA PRO A 124 -0.69 3.01 8.61
C PRO A 124 -1.63 3.80 7.70
N PRO A 125 -2.96 3.66 7.88
CA PRO A 125 -3.90 4.66 7.39
C PRO A 125 -3.74 5.95 8.22
N VAL A 126 -3.67 7.09 7.51
CA VAL A 126 -3.58 8.42 8.12
C VAL A 126 -4.79 9.29 7.78
N ASP A 127 -5.84 8.66 7.28
CA ASP A 127 -7.14 9.30 7.08
C ASP A 127 -7.72 9.74 8.42
N LEU A 128 -8.21 10.98 8.50
CA LEU A 128 -8.90 11.47 9.70
C LEU A 128 -10.31 10.87 9.77
N ASP A 129 -10.81 10.59 10.97
CA ASP A 129 -12.18 10.12 11.14
C ASP A 129 -13.16 11.31 11.23
N ASP A 130 -13.34 12.01 10.13
CA ASP A 130 -14.32 13.09 10.00
C ASP A 130 -15.64 12.58 9.39
N SER A 131 -15.91 11.28 9.52
CA SER A 131 -17.01 10.64 8.82
C SER A 131 -18.39 10.88 9.45
N ASP A 132 -18.47 11.30 10.71
CA ASP A 132 -19.74 11.46 11.46
C ASP A 132 -20.72 10.29 11.22
N GLY A 133 -20.18 9.06 11.12
CA GLY A 133 -20.96 7.85 10.81
C GLY A 133 -21.18 7.58 9.33
N LEU A 134 -20.52 8.31 8.41
CA LEU A 134 -20.57 8.03 6.98
C LEU A 134 -19.90 6.70 6.63
N ALA A 135 -20.43 6.03 5.61
CA ALA A 135 -19.96 4.71 5.18
C ALA A 135 -18.78 4.81 4.17
N ASN A 136 -17.76 5.61 4.49
CA ASN A 136 -16.58 5.83 3.62
C ASN A 136 -15.50 4.75 3.73
N GLY A 137 -15.72 3.73 4.53
CA GLY A 137 -14.75 2.64 4.71
C GLY A 137 -13.59 2.97 5.66
N ILE A 138 -13.50 4.16 6.28
CA ILE A 138 -12.44 4.52 7.25
C ILE A 138 -12.84 4.16 8.67
N GLY A 139 -13.79 4.86 9.28
CA GLY A 139 -14.25 4.58 10.62
C GLY A 139 -13.10 4.33 11.61
N ASN A 140 -13.20 3.26 12.39
CA ASN A 140 -12.21 2.90 13.41
C ASN A 140 -10.82 2.47 12.88
N ARG A 141 -10.60 2.45 11.57
CA ARG A 141 -9.25 2.33 10.99
C ARG A 141 -8.43 3.59 11.23
N SER A 142 -9.08 4.76 11.28
CA SER A 142 -8.44 6.04 11.61
C SER A 142 -7.77 5.97 12.97
N LEU A 143 -6.62 6.64 13.08
CA LEU A 143 -5.92 6.80 14.34
C LEU A 143 -6.59 7.87 15.22
N SER A 144 -7.11 8.95 14.63
CA SER A 144 -7.79 10.06 15.33
C SER A 144 -8.49 11.00 14.36
N THR A 145 -9.32 11.90 14.90
CA THR A 145 -9.81 13.11 14.23
C THR A 145 -8.80 14.27 14.28
N ASP A 146 -7.82 14.22 15.19
CA ASP A 146 -6.75 15.22 15.32
C ASP A 146 -5.56 14.82 14.45
N PRO A 147 -5.19 15.63 13.43
CA PRO A 147 -4.09 15.31 12.52
C PRO A 147 -2.74 15.19 13.23
N ARG A 148 -2.52 15.86 14.37
CA ARG A 148 -1.28 15.76 15.13
C ARG A 148 -1.15 14.41 15.82
N VAL A 149 -2.26 13.92 16.39
CA VAL A 149 -2.32 12.58 17.00
C VAL A 149 -2.07 11.52 15.92
N VAL A 150 -2.69 11.69 14.74
CA VAL A 150 -2.47 10.81 13.59
C VAL A 150 -0.99 10.81 13.17
N SER A 151 -0.37 12.00 13.04
CA SER A 151 1.06 12.12 12.69
C SER A 151 1.96 11.41 13.69
N GLN A 152 1.73 11.60 15.01
CA GLN A 152 2.55 11.00 16.05
C GLN A 152 2.42 9.46 16.08
N ALA A 153 1.19 8.95 16.04
CA ALA A 153 0.97 7.50 16.04
C ALA A 153 1.49 6.85 14.76
N ALA A 154 1.27 7.45 13.60
CA ALA A 154 1.78 6.96 12.33
C ALA A 154 3.33 6.99 12.27
N ALA A 155 3.97 8.00 12.86
CA ALA A 155 5.43 8.05 12.99
C ALA A 155 5.98 6.84 13.78
N ALA A 156 5.36 6.53 14.93
CA ALA A 156 5.76 5.40 15.77
C ALA A 156 5.54 4.05 15.04
N ILE A 157 4.44 3.90 14.31
CA ILE A 157 4.16 2.71 13.49
C ILE A 157 5.22 2.53 12.40
N LEU A 158 5.50 3.59 11.63
CA LEU A 158 6.52 3.56 10.58
C LEU A 158 7.91 3.26 11.13
N GLU A 159 8.23 3.80 12.31
CA GLU A 159 9.50 3.54 12.99
C GLU A 159 9.61 2.05 13.36
N GLY A 160 8.58 1.47 14.00
CA GLY A 160 8.56 0.07 14.38
C GLY A 160 8.70 -0.87 13.18
N LEU A 161 7.89 -0.65 12.11
CA LEU A 161 8.02 -1.40 10.86
C LEU A 161 9.40 -1.24 10.23
N GLY A 162 9.95 -0.02 10.21
CA GLY A 162 11.28 0.27 9.67
C GLY A 162 12.41 -0.43 10.44
N GLN A 163 12.33 -0.52 11.78
CA GLN A 163 13.27 -1.29 12.61
C GLN A 163 13.23 -2.78 12.27
N ALA A 164 12.05 -3.31 11.95
CA ALA A 164 11.88 -4.68 11.46
C ALA A 164 12.25 -4.86 9.98
N ARG A 165 12.64 -3.78 9.26
CA ARG A 165 12.91 -3.76 7.81
C ARG A 165 11.68 -4.08 6.95
N VAL A 166 10.49 -3.75 7.42
CA VAL A 166 9.24 -3.79 6.66
C VAL A 166 8.94 -2.39 6.13
N VAL A 167 8.60 -2.30 4.86
CA VAL A 167 8.15 -1.05 4.24
C VAL A 167 6.78 -0.71 4.79
N GLY A 168 6.61 0.46 5.39
CA GLY A 168 5.30 1.01 5.73
C GLY A 168 4.78 1.92 4.61
N CYS A 169 3.47 2.15 4.56
CA CYS A 169 2.82 2.94 3.52
C CYS A 169 1.72 3.82 4.11
N LEU A 170 1.87 5.14 4.01
CA LEU A 170 0.80 6.07 4.40
C LEU A 170 -0.35 6.00 3.39
N LYS A 171 -1.61 5.97 3.88
CA LYS A 171 -2.79 5.88 3.02
C LYS A 171 -4.02 6.54 3.64
N HIS A 172 -4.95 7.06 2.85
CA HIS A 172 -5.03 7.11 1.38
C HIS A 172 -4.96 8.59 0.94
N TYR A 173 -3.87 8.99 0.32
CA TYR A 173 -3.59 10.40 -0.03
C TYR A 173 -4.62 10.98 -1.02
N PRO A 174 -5.14 12.21 -0.80
CA PRO A 174 -4.83 13.19 0.24
C PRO A 174 -5.63 13.03 1.55
N GLY A 175 -6.48 12.02 1.68
CA GLY A 175 -7.29 11.70 2.84
C GLY A 175 -8.74 11.44 2.46
N LEU A 176 -9.29 10.28 2.84
CA LEU A 176 -10.68 9.87 2.60
C LEU A 176 -11.67 10.38 3.65
N GLY A 177 -11.19 11.02 4.72
CA GLY A 177 -12.05 11.59 5.74
C GLY A 177 -13.03 12.60 5.15
N GLY A 178 -14.27 12.60 5.64
CA GLY A 178 -15.34 13.46 5.14
C GLY A 178 -15.98 13.03 3.82
N THR A 179 -15.49 12.02 3.11
CA THR A 179 -16.22 11.43 1.97
C THR A 179 -17.41 10.60 2.45
N ALA A 180 -18.49 10.57 1.66
CA ALA A 180 -19.73 9.89 2.06
C ALA A 180 -19.86 8.46 1.51
N LEU A 181 -19.00 8.04 0.58
CA LEU A 181 -19.09 6.78 -0.15
C LEU A 181 -17.78 5.99 -0.01
N ASP A 182 -17.91 4.68 0.18
CA ASP A 182 -16.78 3.74 0.08
C ASP A 182 -16.29 3.64 -1.38
N THR A 183 -15.02 3.89 -1.60
CA THR A 183 -14.38 3.88 -2.92
C THR A 183 -14.35 2.49 -3.58
N HIS A 184 -14.62 1.43 -2.84
CA HIS A 184 -14.84 0.09 -3.40
C HIS A 184 -16.14 0.02 -4.22
N VAL A 185 -17.12 0.86 -3.90
CA VAL A 185 -18.44 0.86 -4.57
C VAL A 185 -18.48 1.81 -5.75
N GLY A 186 -17.87 3.00 -5.62
CA GLY A 186 -17.89 4.01 -6.66
C GLY A 186 -16.99 5.20 -6.36
N LEU A 187 -16.92 6.16 -7.28
CA LEU A 187 -16.12 7.37 -7.12
C LEU A 187 -16.73 8.27 -6.05
N ALA A 188 -16.13 8.26 -4.86
CA ALA A 188 -16.48 9.18 -3.79
C ALA A 188 -16.05 10.62 -4.16
N THR A 189 -16.83 11.61 -3.73
CA THR A 189 -16.49 13.03 -3.90
C THR A 189 -16.25 13.65 -2.52
N SER A 190 -15.12 14.30 -2.34
CA SER A 190 -14.79 15.03 -1.11
C SER A 190 -15.49 16.39 -1.12
N PRO A 191 -16.24 16.75 -0.07
CA PRO A 191 -16.86 18.07 0.07
C PRO A 191 -15.88 19.14 0.57
N LEU A 192 -14.65 18.76 0.91
CA LEU A 192 -13.68 19.61 1.58
C LEU A 192 -13.13 20.68 0.64
N THR A 193 -12.93 21.88 1.19
CA THR A 193 -12.19 22.96 0.52
C THR A 193 -10.70 22.62 0.42
N SER A 194 -9.99 23.31 -0.47
CA SER A 194 -8.51 23.16 -0.57
C SER A 194 -7.80 23.53 0.73
N GLU A 195 -8.33 24.51 1.46
CA GLU A 195 -7.79 24.96 2.76
C GLU A 195 -7.99 23.89 3.84
N GLU A 196 -9.18 23.29 3.97
CA GLU A 196 -9.47 22.20 4.91
C GLU A 196 -8.62 20.97 4.63
N LEU A 197 -8.48 20.59 3.36
CA LEU A 197 -7.57 19.53 2.95
C LEU A 197 -6.14 19.83 3.40
N TRP A 198 -5.63 21.04 3.11
CA TRP A 198 -4.25 21.43 3.41
C TRP A 198 -3.97 21.54 4.90
N GLN A 199 -4.89 22.13 5.67
CA GLN A 199 -4.70 22.40 7.10
C GLN A 199 -4.98 21.20 8.00
N ARG A 200 -5.68 20.17 7.49
CA ARG A 200 -6.07 19.00 8.30
C ARG A 200 -5.62 17.69 7.67
N HIS A 201 -6.20 17.29 6.53
CA HIS A 201 -6.06 15.93 5.99
C HIS A 201 -4.65 15.66 5.42
N VAL A 202 -4.00 16.69 4.91
CA VAL A 202 -2.64 16.60 4.34
C VAL A 202 -1.55 16.76 5.41
N VAL A 203 -1.90 17.18 6.64
CA VAL A 203 -0.92 17.38 7.73
C VAL A 203 -0.08 16.13 8.01
N PRO A 204 -0.63 14.91 8.16
CA PRO A 204 0.19 13.72 8.41
C PRO A 204 1.20 13.44 7.28
N TYR A 205 0.84 13.72 6.03
CA TYR A 205 1.75 13.55 4.88
C TYR A 205 2.87 14.59 4.88
N ARG A 206 2.59 15.83 5.31
CA ARG A 206 3.61 16.88 5.47
C ARG A 206 4.59 16.56 6.59
N ASP A 207 4.06 16.14 7.75
CA ASP A 207 4.86 15.83 8.92
C ASP A 207 5.77 14.61 8.69
N LEU A 208 5.30 13.64 7.90
CA LEU A 208 5.96 12.34 7.70
C LEU A 208 6.65 12.18 6.35
N CYS A 209 6.70 13.23 5.51
CA CYS A 209 7.21 13.14 4.13
C CYS A 209 8.65 12.62 4.01
N ARG A 210 9.48 12.80 5.04
CA ARG A 210 10.87 12.32 5.10
C ARG A 210 11.00 10.93 5.70
N GLN A 211 10.03 10.52 6.50
CA GLN A 211 10.04 9.23 7.21
C GLN A 211 9.37 8.14 6.38
N ALA A 212 8.25 8.47 5.75
CA ALA A 212 7.44 7.53 4.99
C ALA A 212 8.17 7.05 3.73
N PRO A 213 8.37 5.73 3.57
CA PRO A 213 8.99 5.21 2.35
C PRO A 213 8.02 5.15 1.17
N MET A 214 6.71 5.08 1.45
CA MET A 214 5.65 4.91 0.45
C MET A 214 4.38 5.67 0.83
N VAL A 215 3.65 6.16 -0.18
CA VAL A 215 2.32 6.76 -0.06
C VAL A 215 1.38 6.10 -1.07
N MET A 216 0.20 5.67 -0.62
CA MET A 216 -0.87 5.15 -1.46
C MET A 216 -1.90 6.23 -1.74
N THR A 217 -2.34 6.36 -2.99
CA THR A 217 -3.32 7.36 -3.44
C THR A 217 -4.75 6.91 -3.21
N ALA A 218 -5.66 7.84 -2.96
CA ALA A 218 -7.09 7.58 -2.83
C ALA A 218 -7.81 7.55 -4.19
N HIS A 219 -8.83 6.71 -4.32
CA HIS A 219 -9.75 6.73 -5.45
C HIS A 219 -10.99 7.60 -5.18
N ALA A 220 -10.75 8.84 -4.69
CA ALA A 220 -11.80 9.82 -4.48
C ALA A 220 -11.54 11.09 -5.29
N HIS A 221 -12.62 11.78 -5.67
CA HIS A 221 -12.57 13.05 -6.39
C HIS A 221 -12.53 14.23 -5.42
N TYR A 222 -11.70 15.23 -5.72
CA TYR A 222 -11.49 16.44 -4.92
C TYR A 222 -11.77 17.69 -5.76
N PRO A 223 -13.04 18.12 -5.89
CA PRO A 223 -13.44 19.23 -6.77
C PRO A 223 -12.74 20.56 -6.46
N ALA A 224 -12.38 20.77 -5.19
CA ALA A 224 -11.67 21.97 -4.75
C ALA A 224 -10.24 22.08 -5.33
N ILE A 225 -9.69 20.98 -5.87
CA ILE A 225 -8.36 20.91 -6.46
C ILE A 225 -8.44 20.68 -7.98
N ASP A 226 -9.21 19.69 -8.41
CA ASP A 226 -9.27 19.24 -9.80
C ASP A 226 -10.46 19.82 -10.61
N GLY A 227 -11.26 20.69 -9.96
CA GLY A 227 -12.47 21.23 -10.58
C GLY A 227 -13.61 20.21 -10.67
N THR A 228 -14.59 20.47 -11.56
CA THR A 228 -15.84 19.69 -11.64
C THR A 228 -15.74 18.43 -12.50
N ASP A 229 -14.66 18.23 -13.24
CA ASP A 229 -14.45 17.02 -14.05
C ASP A 229 -14.08 15.84 -13.14
N PRO A 230 -14.97 14.83 -12.98
CA PRO A 230 -14.78 13.79 -11.99
C PRO A 230 -13.54 12.93 -12.30
N ARG A 231 -12.55 13.00 -11.42
CA ARG A 231 -11.35 12.15 -11.48
C ARG A 231 -10.89 11.78 -10.06
N PRO A 232 -10.40 10.56 -9.83
CA PRO A 232 -9.82 10.21 -8.54
C PRO A 232 -8.47 10.91 -8.34
N ALA A 233 -8.04 11.12 -7.08
CA ALA A 233 -6.72 11.66 -6.75
C ALA A 233 -5.58 10.88 -7.42
N THR A 234 -5.75 9.57 -7.63
CA THR A 234 -4.84 8.70 -8.39
C THR A 234 -4.54 9.22 -9.80
N TYR A 235 -5.46 9.97 -10.40
CA TYR A 235 -5.33 10.55 -11.76
C TYR A 235 -5.10 12.06 -11.76
N SER A 236 -4.78 12.66 -10.60
CA SER A 236 -4.59 14.10 -10.45
C SER A 236 -3.11 14.51 -10.49
N PRO A 237 -2.60 15.09 -11.60
CA PRO A 237 -1.26 15.65 -11.64
C PRO A 237 -1.05 16.76 -10.61
N THR A 238 -2.10 17.54 -10.29
CA THR A 238 -2.05 18.59 -9.27
C THR A 238 -1.82 17.99 -7.88
N LEU A 239 -2.59 16.96 -7.49
CA LEU A 239 -2.40 16.34 -6.18
C LEU A 239 -1.08 15.60 -6.08
N LEU A 240 -0.69 14.81 -7.09
CA LEU A 240 0.50 13.97 -7.02
C LEU A 240 1.79 14.76 -7.35
N GLY A 241 1.76 15.66 -8.34
CA GLY A 241 2.88 16.50 -8.73
C GLY A 241 3.01 17.74 -7.83
N GLU A 242 2.12 18.71 -8.00
CA GLU A 242 2.25 20.02 -7.34
C GLU A 242 2.14 19.92 -5.81
N TRP A 243 1.17 19.17 -5.28
CA TRP A 243 0.98 19.09 -3.83
C TRP A 243 1.93 18.11 -3.16
N LEU A 244 1.94 16.82 -3.58
CA LEU A 244 2.72 15.79 -2.88
C LEU A 244 4.21 15.89 -3.18
N ARG A 245 4.61 16.05 -4.45
CA ARG A 245 6.03 16.16 -4.81
C ARG A 245 6.62 17.53 -4.50
N ASP A 246 5.98 18.62 -5.00
CA ASP A 246 6.62 19.94 -4.96
C ASP A 246 6.39 20.65 -3.63
N ARG A 247 5.14 20.77 -3.17
CA ARG A 247 4.82 21.55 -1.95
C ARG A 247 5.14 20.80 -0.65
N ILE A 248 4.85 19.48 -0.60
CA ILE A 248 5.13 18.62 0.57
C ILE A 248 6.59 18.15 0.53
N GLY A 249 7.17 17.96 -0.65
CA GLY A 249 8.54 17.50 -0.82
C GLY A 249 8.71 15.99 -0.63
N PHE A 250 7.66 15.20 -0.86
CA PHE A 250 7.73 13.74 -0.71
C PHE A 250 8.64 13.11 -1.77
N GLN A 251 9.66 12.37 -1.32
CA GLN A 251 10.65 11.72 -2.18
C GLN A 251 10.51 10.19 -2.26
N GLY A 252 9.61 9.59 -1.48
CA GLY A 252 9.36 8.15 -1.50
C GLY A 252 8.52 7.70 -2.70
N VAL A 253 8.15 6.43 -2.72
CA VAL A 253 7.36 5.81 -3.80
C VAL A 253 5.88 6.17 -3.65
N ILE A 254 5.24 6.59 -4.74
CA ILE A 254 3.78 6.75 -4.84
C ILE A 254 3.19 5.52 -5.52
N ILE A 255 2.26 4.84 -4.85
CA ILE A 255 1.51 3.71 -5.41
C ILE A 255 0.02 4.04 -5.50
N SER A 256 -0.66 3.56 -6.52
CA SER A 256 -2.13 3.63 -6.57
C SER A 256 -2.76 2.72 -5.51
N ASP A 257 -3.95 3.02 -5.04
CA ASP A 257 -4.84 2.00 -4.48
C ASP A 257 -5.22 0.99 -5.58
N ASP A 258 -5.97 -0.07 -5.23
CA ASP A 258 -6.37 -1.13 -6.15
C ASP A 258 -7.13 -0.57 -7.37
N LEU A 259 -6.52 -0.66 -8.53
CA LEU A 259 -7.12 -0.22 -9.81
C LEU A 259 -8.32 -1.09 -10.26
N GLU A 260 -8.70 -2.12 -9.48
CA GLU A 260 -9.89 -2.93 -9.71
C GLU A 260 -11.07 -2.54 -8.79
N MET A 261 -10.92 -1.47 -7.99
CA MET A 261 -12.01 -0.89 -7.19
C MET A 261 -13.07 -0.21 -8.06
N GLY A 262 -14.32 -0.21 -7.61
CA GLY A 262 -15.46 0.34 -8.35
C GLY A 262 -15.30 1.80 -8.78
N ALA A 263 -14.60 2.59 -8.00
CA ALA A 263 -14.33 4.01 -8.30
C ALA A 263 -13.61 4.25 -9.64
N VAL A 264 -12.79 3.32 -10.10
CA VAL A 264 -12.00 3.44 -11.34
C VAL A 264 -12.32 2.33 -12.34
N ALA A 265 -12.69 1.14 -11.89
CA ALA A 265 -12.95 -0.01 -12.75
C ALA A 265 -14.23 0.12 -13.59
N SER A 266 -15.18 0.93 -13.14
CA SER A 266 -16.44 1.20 -13.88
C SER A 266 -16.27 2.16 -15.06
N VAL A 267 -15.15 2.88 -15.14
CA VAL A 267 -14.94 3.95 -16.11
C VAL A 267 -13.96 3.54 -17.21
N ASP A 268 -12.84 2.91 -16.83
CA ASP A 268 -11.72 2.63 -17.74
C ASP A 268 -11.35 1.13 -17.79
N PRO A 269 -10.88 0.61 -18.93
CA PRO A 269 -10.27 -0.73 -19.00
C PRO A 269 -8.94 -0.78 -18.20
N PRO A 270 -8.47 -2.00 -17.82
CA PRO A 270 -7.31 -2.16 -16.93
C PRO A 270 -6.06 -1.38 -17.34
N ALA A 271 -5.70 -1.41 -18.62
CA ALA A 271 -4.52 -0.73 -19.12
C ALA A 271 -4.63 0.80 -19.04
N THR A 272 -5.79 1.35 -19.41
CA THR A 272 -6.04 2.81 -19.33
C THR A 272 -5.91 3.31 -17.90
N ARG A 273 -6.38 2.53 -16.92
CA ARG A 273 -6.22 2.87 -15.49
C ARG A 273 -4.77 2.98 -15.08
N ALA A 274 -3.93 2.01 -15.47
CA ALA A 274 -2.49 2.03 -15.20
C ALA A 274 -1.80 3.23 -15.88
N ILE A 275 -2.07 3.46 -17.16
CA ILE A 275 -1.50 4.57 -17.93
C ILE A 275 -1.84 5.90 -17.27
N ARG A 276 -3.12 6.15 -16.95
CA ARG A 276 -3.57 7.40 -16.29
C ARG A 276 -2.93 7.61 -14.92
N ALA A 277 -2.80 6.56 -14.10
CA ALA A 277 -2.17 6.65 -12.79
C ALA A 277 -0.68 6.98 -12.88
N LEU A 278 0.05 6.31 -13.78
CA LEU A 278 1.48 6.57 -14.00
C LEU A 278 1.72 7.95 -14.62
N ASP A 279 0.89 8.36 -15.57
CA ASP A 279 0.98 9.70 -16.18
C ASP A 279 0.66 10.82 -15.17
N ALA A 280 -0.26 10.58 -14.25
CA ALA A 280 -0.56 11.53 -13.17
C ALA A 280 0.55 11.67 -12.13
N GLY A 281 1.43 10.68 -11.96
CA GLY A 281 2.56 10.76 -11.02
C GLY A 281 2.72 9.58 -10.07
N CYS A 282 1.93 8.51 -10.19
CA CYS A 282 2.23 7.26 -9.50
C CYS A 282 3.54 6.66 -10.04
N ASP A 283 4.32 6.05 -9.16
CA ASP A 283 5.50 5.26 -9.52
C ASP A 283 5.15 3.78 -9.71
N LEU A 284 4.10 3.32 -9.02
CA LEU A 284 3.59 1.96 -9.04
C LEU A 284 2.06 1.96 -9.15
N VAL A 285 1.54 0.89 -9.73
CA VAL A 285 0.10 0.62 -9.79
C VAL A 285 -0.22 -0.74 -9.19
N MET A 286 -1.43 -0.90 -8.63
CA MET A 286 -1.83 -2.11 -7.93
C MET A 286 -3.11 -2.73 -8.50
N TYR A 287 -3.13 -4.09 -8.58
CA TYR A 287 -4.27 -4.91 -8.99
C TYR A 287 -4.47 -6.04 -7.97
N CYS A 288 -5.67 -6.15 -7.39
CA CYS A 288 -5.89 -6.98 -6.20
C CYS A 288 -6.76 -8.22 -6.41
N LYS A 289 -7.19 -8.53 -7.65
CA LYS A 289 -8.06 -9.71 -7.89
C LYS A 289 -7.30 -10.92 -8.42
N ALA A 290 -6.87 -10.85 -9.69
CA ALA A 290 -6.22 -11.94 -10.40
C ALA A 290 -5.16 -11.41 -11.36
N LEU A 291 -4.41 -12.31 -12.02
CA LEU A 291 -3.27 -11.91 -12.87
C LEU A 291 -3.66 -11.47 -14.30
N ASP A 292 -4.91 -11.69 -14.75
CA ASP A 292 -5.32 -11.35 -16.11
C ASP A 292 -5.32 -9.83 -16.38
N ALA A 293 -5.87 -9.04 -15.46
CA ALA A 293 -5.90 -7.59 -15.61
C ALA A 293 -4.50 -6.95 -15.59
N PRO A 294 -3.60 -7.28 -14.63
CA PRO A 294 -2.23 -6.76 -14.65
C PRO A 294 -1.40 -7.26 -15.83
N LEU A 295 -1.59 -8.47 -16.35
CA LEU A 295 -0.93 -8.93 -17.57
C LEU A 295 -1.34 -8.09 -18.77
N PHE A 296 -2.64 -7.86 -18.96
CA PHE A 296 -3.14 -6.99 -20.01
C PHE A 296 -2.61 -5.56 -19.87
N ALA A 297 -2.57 -5.03 -18.63
CA ALA A 297 -2.01 -3.69 -18.37
C ALA A 297 -0.52 -3.62 -18.70
N ARG A 298 0.28 -4.65 -18.33
CA ARG A 298 1.69 -4.77 -18.66
C ARG A 298 1.94 -4.69 -20.17
N ASP A 299 1.17 -5.44 -20.94
CA ASP A 299 1.34 -5.49 -22.40
C ASP A 299 1.05 -4.14 -23.06
N GLU A 300 0.00 -3.43 -22.62
CA GLU A 300 -0.31 -2.10 -23.14
C GLU A 300 0.72 -1.05 -22.68
N LEU A 301 1.20 -1.10 -21.44
CA LEU A 301 2.29 -0.25 -20.96
C LEU A 301 3.57 -0.46 -21.78
N ALA A 302 3.92 -1.71 -22.09
CA ALA A 302 5.07 -2.02 -22.94
C ALA A 302 4.94 -1.38 -24.32
N ARG A 303 3.76 -1.44 -24.94
CA ARG A 303 3.46 -0.77 -26.22
C ARG A 303 3.53 0.76 -26.11
N CYS A 304 3.03 1.34 -25.01
CA CYS A 304 3.17 2.79 -24.74
C CYS A 304 4.63 3.21 -24.63
N PHE A 305 5.48 2.40 -23.99
CA PHE A 305 6.92 2.66 -23.91
C PHE A 305 7.57 2.63 -25.30
N GLU A 306 7.23 1.64 -26.14
CA GLU A 306 7.75 1.52 -27.50
C GLU A 306 7.33 2.72 -28.37
N ARG A 307 6.14 3.26 -28.16
CA ARG A 307 5.62 4.42 -28.91
C ARG A 307 6.03 5.77 -28.31
N GLY A 308 6.69 5.79 -27.12
CA GLY A 308 7.08 7.02 -26.45
C GLY A 308 5.89 7.85 -25.93
N GLU A 309 4.77 7.23 -25.61
CA GLU A 309 3.52 7.89 -25.19
C GLU A 309 3.50 8.26 -23.69
N LEU A 310 4.36 7.66 -22.89
CA LEU A 310 4.54 7.99 -21.48
C LEU A 310 5.80 8.86 -21.27
N ALA A 311 5.71 9.83 -20.37
CA ALA A 311 6.80 10.75 -20.06
C ALA A 311 8.04 10.01 -19.53
N HIS A 312 9.05 9.82 -20.38
CA HIS A 312 10.27 9.07 -20.06
C HIS A 312 10.98 9.57 -18.80
N ASP A 313 11.06 10.89 -18.60
CA ASP A 313 11.74 11.49 -17.44
C ASP A 313 11.02 11.15 -16.14
N ARG A 314 9.70 11.18 -16.13
CA ARG A 314 8.89 10.84 -14.95
C ARG A 314 9.06 9.38 -14.56
N LEU A 315 8.99 8.47 -15.54
CA LEU A 315 9.23 7.04 -15.32
C LEU A 315 10.67 6.77 -14.85
N ALA A 316 11.66 7.48 -15.39
CA ALA A 316 13.04 7.36 -14.96
C ALA A 316 13.21 7.78 -13.48
N GLN A 317 12.59 8.89 -13.06
CA GLN A 317 12.57 9.33 -11.66
C GLN A 317 11.85 8.31 -10.76
N GLY A 318 10.70 7.76 -11.18
CA GLY A 318 9.99 6.70 -10.45
C GLY A 318 10.87 5.46 -10.25
N ARG A 319 11.60 5.04 -11.27
CA ARG A 319 12.54 3.91 -11.19
C ARG A 319 13.69 4.17 -10.20
N VAL A 320 14.19 5.40 -10.10
CA VAL A 320 15.20 5.77 -9.09
C VAL A 320 14.61 5.61 -7.70
N ARG A 321 13.41 6.15 -7.43
CA ARG A 321 12.74 6.00 -6.12
C ARG A 321 12.48 4.54 -5.76
N ILE A 322 12.06 3.72 -6.72
CA ILE A 322 11.88 2.27 -6.52
C ILE A 322 13.22 1.61 -6.18
N ALA A 323 14.29 1.95 -6.89
CA ALA A 323 15.62 1.40 -6.61
C ALA A 323 16.13 1.78 -5.22
N GLU A 324 15.92 3.02 -4.78
CA GLU A 324 16.24 3.49 -3.43
C GLU A 324 15.40 2.78 -2.37
N LEU A 325 14.10 2.57 -2.61
CA LEU A 325 13.24 1.77 -1.74
C LEU A 325 13.78 0.35 -1.56
N LEU A 326 14.10 -0.34 -2.65
CA LEU A 326 14.65 -1.69 -2.63
C LEU A 326 16.03 -1.76 -1.97
N ALA A 327 16.86 -0.72 -2.13
CA ALA A 327 18.16 -0.63 -1.46
C ALA A 327 18.02 -0.46 0.06
N ARG A 328 17.05 0.34 0.50
CA ARG A 328 16.74 0.56 1.92
C ARG A 328 16.08 -0.66 2.56
N PHE A 329 15.26 -1.37 1.81
CA PHE A 329 14.51 -2.55 2.23
C PHE A 329 14.82 -3.72 1.28
N PRO A 330 15.96 -4.41 1.45
CA PRO A 330 16.48 -5.37 0.47
C PRO A 330 15.68 -6.69 0.35
N GLY A 331 14.48 -6.72 0.89
CA GLY A 331 13.60 -7.88 0.91
C GLY A 331 13.86 -8.84 2.08
N ALA A 332 12.80 -9.49 2.54
CA ALA A 332 12.89 -10.45 3.62
C ALA A 332 13.62 -11.70 3.13
N ARG A 333 14.90 -11.82 3.47
CA ARG A 333 15.49 -13.15 3.54
C ARG A 333 14.90 -13.82 4.78
N GLN A 334 14.07 -14.84 4.58
CA GLN A 334 13.54 -15.61 5.71
C GLN A 334 14.72 -16.06 6.59
N PRO A 335 14.71 -15.76 7.90
CA PRO A 335 15.75 -16.20 8.78
C PRO A 335 15.81 -17.73 8.83
N ALA A 336 17.00 -18.31 8.97
CA ALA A 336 17.19 -19.76 9.04
C ALA A 336 16.32 -20.44 10.12
N ALA A 337 15.92 -19.69 11.16
CA ALA A 337 15.03 -20.12 12.25
C ALA A 337 13.66 -19.42 12.21
N ALA A 338 13.11 -19.15 11.02
CA ALA A 338 11.89 -18.36 10.83
C ALA A 338 10.71 -18.79 11.74
N SER A 339 10.52 -20.10 11.93
CA SER A 339 9.45 -20.62 12.82
C SER A 339 9.67 -20.23 14.28
N ILE A 340 10.89 -20.29 14.77
CA ILE A 340 11.22 -19.93 16.17
C ILE A 340 11.04 -18.43 16.37
N VAL A 341 11.56 -17.62 15.44
CA VAL A 341 11.39 -16.16 15.46
C VAL A 341 9.91 -15.79 15.46
N TYR A 342 9.14 -16.40 14.59
CA TYR A 342 7.70 -16.18 14.51
C TYR A 342 6.98 -16.40 15.85
N GLU A 343 7.18 -17.57 16.49
CA GLU A 343 6.54 -17.89 17.78
C GLU A 343 6.99 -16.93 18.91
N GLN A 344 8.27 -16.57 18.95
CA GLN A 344 8.78 -15.58 19.90
C GLN A 344 8.09 -14.23 19.73
N LYS A 345 7.89 -13.77 18.49
CA LYS A 345 7.24 -12.49 18.21
C LYS A 345 5.75 -12.50 18.51
N LEU A 346 5.06 -13.60 18.30
CA LEU A 346 3.68 -13.77 18.75
C LEU A 346 3.53 -13.62 20.26
N SER A 347 4.47 -14.17 21.02
CA SER A 347 4.52 -14.01 22.48
C SER A 347 4.76 -12.54 22.89
N GLU A 348 5.73 -11.86 22.25
CA GLU A 348 6.04 -10.45 22.47
C GLU A 348 4.84 -9.55 22.15
N ILE A 349 4.17 -9.74 21.00
CA ILE A 349 2.96 -9.02 20.63
C ILE A 349 1.88 -9.15 21.70
N ARG A 350 1.63 -10.37 22.21
CA ARG A 350 0.64 -10.58 23.29
C ARG A 350 0.97 -9.80 24.56
N GLN A 351 2.24 -9.80 24.97
CA GLN A 351 2.70 -9.04 26.14
C GLN A 351 2.54 -7.53 25.95
N LEU A 352 2.77 -7.03 24.75
CA LEU A 352 2.61 -5.61 24.43
C LEU A 352 1.13 -5.19 24.32
N LEU A 353 0.20 -6.10 24.17
CA LEU A 353 -1.24 -5.80 24.10
C LEU A 353 -1.95 -5.88 25.45
N THR A 354 -1.33 -6.50 26.47
CA THR A 354 -1.81 -6.49 27.87
C THR A 354 -1.31 -5.28 28.63
#